data_deb90f184c77aa4715f5e1785cc93f5e
#
_entry.id   deb90f184c77aa4715f5e1785cc93f5e
#
_cell.length_a   1.000
_cell.length_b   1.000
_cell.length_c   1.000
_cell.angle_alpha   90.00
_cell.angle_beta   90.00
_cell.angle_gamma   90.00
#
_symmetry.space_group_name_H-M   'P 1'
#
loop_
_entity.id
_entity.type
_entity.pdbx_description
1 polymer ?
#
loop_
_entity_poly.entity_id
_entity_poly.type
_entity_poly.pdbx_seq_one_letter_code
_entity_poly.pdbx_strand_id
1 'polypeptide(L)'
;MWIKRRDFLRLATASLGGVGFGIRPRLADAAMLGDAQVLAPRSPHFPAAAKNLLFIFLTGGFSHVDTFDPKPELRKRNGQSIPAFGLRADEAKNQPLLASPFDFQQCGQSGLWMSELFPNLSTVADDLCVIRTLHTDIVEHFQATLAMHTGSATIPLPGIGAWLSHALGTSNPNLPSYVVLAEHLPYAGAQVWDAQFLPPHHQGVRVVPGEDPIPNLKAISRPGNLAELERRMLDELNAAHASDRAQDLNLKARMKSFETAQGMMVEAPRVFDLTTERTETLQAYGINSGDRTSFAWQCLMARRLMERGVRVVELIDTGSHDNWDSHGDMQAHRPKALRVDRAVTALLCDLKQRGLLDESLVVICTEFGRTPWTDSSNGKGRNHFAKAFTCLLAGAGVKGGMAYGETDEFGASIIKNPVHVHDYHATILHLMGLDHTRLTYRYGGRDYRLTDVSGEVVRAVLRSAHS
;
A
#
# COMPACT_ATOMS: atom_id res chain seq x y z
N MET A 1 -18.97 -7.27 56.49
CA MET A 1 -17.51 -7.37 56.42
C MET A 1 -17.11 -7.43 54.97
N TRP A 2 -16.75 -6.30 54.39
CA TRP A 2 -16.45 -6.18 52.96
C TRP A 2 -14.95 -6.38 52.76
N ILE A 3 -14.58 -7.48 52.05
CA ILE A 3 -13.19 -7.77 51.67
C ILE A 3 -12.86 -6.86 50.47
N LYS A 4 -11.80 -6.04 50.60
CA LYS A 4 -11.36 -5.15 49.52
C LYS A 4 -10.82 -5.98 48.34
N ARG A 5 -11.14 -5.58 47.12
CA ARG A 5 -10.73 -6.24 45.88
C ARG A 5 -9.23 -6.62 45.81
N ARG A 6 -8.40 -5.89 46.55
CA ARG A 6 -6.94 -6.11 46.61
C ARG A 6 -6.55 -7.36 47.43
N ASP A 7 -7.38 -7.77 48.38
CA ASP A 7 -7.11 -8.92 49.30
C ASP A 7 -7.62 -10.21 48.65
N PHE A 8 -8.63 -10.15 47.78
CA PHE A 8 -9.10 -11.30 46.99
C PHE A 8 -8.05 -11.78 45.96
N LEU A 9 -7.31 -10.85 45.32
CA LEU A 9 -6.26 -11.19 44.39
C LEU A 9 -5.00 -11.80 45.04
N ARG A 10 -4.74 -11.51 46.33
CA ARG A 10 -3.63 -12.10 47.08
C ARG A 10 -3.90 -13.53 47.56
N LEU A 11 -5.17 -13.89 47.76
CA LEU A 11 -5.56 -15.25 48.17
C LEU A 11 -5.62 -16.24 46.98
N ALA A 12 -5.79 -15.76 45.74
CA ALA A 12 -5.83 -16.59 44.55
C ALA A 12 -4.42 -17.08 44.08
N THR A 13 -3.34 -16.48 44.59
CA THR A 13 -1.96 -16.84 44.19
C THR A 13 -1.26 -17.84 45.11
N ALA A 14 -1.91 -18.26 46.22
CA ALA A 14 -1.29 -19.13 47.24
C ALA A 14 -1.64 -20.62 47.15
N SER A 15 -2.42 -21.09 46.17
CA SER A 15 -2.91 -22.48 46.13
C SER A 15 -2.65 -23.23 44.79
N LEU A 16 -1.47 -23.08 44.15
CA LEU A 16 -1.01 -23.95 43.08
C LEU A 16 0.49 -24.21 43.22
N GLY A 17 0.84 -24.96 44.23
CA GLY A 17 2.12 -25.61 44.38
C GLY A 17 2.02 -27.03 43.81
N GLY A 18 2.81 -27.33 42.78
CA GLY A 18 3.32 -28.67 42.50
C GLY A 18 2.53 -29.53 41.54
N VAL A 19 2.84 -29.46 40.24
CA VAL A 19 3.20 -30.61 39.39
C VAL A 19 4.02 -30.08 38.21
N GLY A 20 5.30 -30.46 38.14
CA GLY A 20 6.17 -30.08 37.05
C GLY A 20 5.86 -30.92 35.80
N PHE A 21 5.44 -30.23 34.73
CA PHE A 21 5.61 -30.67 33.38
C PHE A 21 6.30 -29.56 32.61
N GLY A 22 7.53 -29.83 32.21
CA GLY A 22 8.39 -28.93 31.48
C GLY A 22 7.86 -28.64 30.06
N ILE A 23 7.01 -27.66 29.91
CA ILE A 23 6.77 -26.99 28.65
C ILE A 23 7.32 -25.56 28.83
N ARG A 24 8.54 -25.36 28.34
CA ARG A 24 9.10 -24.01 28.22
C ARG A 24 8.30 -23.28 27.12
N PRO A 25 7.54 -22.25 27.43
CA PRO A 25 7.04 -21.37 26.37
C PRO A 25 8.25 -20.62 25.82
N ARG A 26 8.45 -20.69 24.51
CA ARG A 26 9.29 -19.73 23.77
C ARG A 26 8.61 -18.36 23.78
N LEU A 27 8.60 -17.72 24.92
CA LEU A 27 8.19 -16.31 25.14
C LEU A 27 9.42 -15.39 25.06
N ALA A 28 10.49 -15.79 24.34
CA ALA A 28 11.80 -15.17 24.52
C ALA A 28 12.21 -14.13 23.46
N ASP A 29 11.44 -13.88 22.40
CA ASP A 29 11.94 -12.96 21.36
C ASP A 29 11.32 -11.56 21.37
N ALA A 30 10.28 -11.30 22.16
CA ALA A 30 9.65 -9.97 22.22
C ALA A 30 10.09 -9.11 23.43
N ALA A 31 10.83 -9.68 24.39
CA ALA A 31 11.08 -9.04 25.71
C ALA A 31 12.48 -8.44 25.90
N MET A 32 13.34 -8.46 24.89
CA MET A 32 14.74 -8.03 25.02
C MET A 32 15.18 -6.93 24.02
N LEU A 33 14.30 -6.05 23.57
CA LEU A 33 14.73 -4.85 22.87
C LEU A 33 14.65 -3.68 23.85
N GLY A 34 15.80 -3.17 24.24
CA GLY A 34 15.91 -1.94 25.06
C GLY A 34 15.18 -0.76 24.40
N ASP A 35 14.74 0.19 25.19
CA ASP A 35 13.83 1.29 24.83
C ASP A 35 14.23 2.14 23.61
N ALA A 36 15.49 2.13 23.22
CA ALA A 36 16.02 2.87 22.06
C ALA A 36 15.79 2.20 20.69
N GLN A 37 15.18 0.98 20.61
CA GLN A 37 15.20 0.16 19.40
C GLN A 37 13.83 -0.26 18.87
N VAL A 38 12.74 0.33 19.30
CA VAL A 38 11.38 -0.12 18.90
C VAL A 38 11.14 -0.09 17.38
N LEU A 39 11.72 0.89 16.67
CA LEU A 39 11.67 1.01 15.21
C LEU A 39 13.06 0.81 14.55
N ALA A 40 14.05 0.29 15.26
CA ALA A 40 15.37 0.04 14.66
C ALA A 40 15.25 -0.88 13.43
N PRO A 41 16.13 -0.72 12.43
CA PRO A 41 16.17 -1.63 11.29
C PRO A 41 16.35 -3.06 11.76
N ARG A 42 15.55 -3.96 11.19
CA ARG A 42 15.59 -5.40 11.46
C ARG A 42 16.02 -6.14 10.21
N SER A 43 16.74 -7.23 10.39
CA SER A 43 17.12 -8.11 9.28
C SER A 43 15.89 -8.82 8.73
N PRO A 44 15.72 -8.88 7.40
CA PRO A 44 14.69 -9.69 6.78
C PRO A 44 14.95 -11.18 7.00
N HIS A 45 14.00 -12.03 6.66
CA HIS A 45 14.12 -13.48 6.80
C HIS A 45 15.16 -14.09 5.85
N PHE A 46 15.37 -13.45 4.71
CA PHE A 46 16.35 -13.77 3.68
C PHE A 46 16.74 -12.50 2.91
N PRO A 47 17.78 -12.50 2.05
CA PRO A 47 18.20 -11.33 1.32
C PRO A 47 17.05 -10.71 0.53
N ALA A 48 16.70 -9.46 0.85
CA ALA A 48 15.62 -8.73 0.21
C ALA A 48 16.05 -8.23 -1.17
N ALA A 49 15.17 -8.31 -2.15
CA ALA A 49 15.33 -7.63 -3.43
C ALA A 49 15.04 -6.13 -3.29
N ALA A 50 14.04 -5.77 -2.52
CA ALA A 50 13.63 -4.40 -2.29
C ALA A 50 13.85 -3.98 -0.83
N LYS A 51 14.34 -2.75 -0.63
CA LYS A 51 14.46 -2.10 0.68
C LYS A 51 13.23 -1.27 1.02
N ASN A 52 12.55 -0.74 0.00
CA ASN A 52 11.41 0.17 0.13
C ASN A 52 10.24 -0.31 -0.73
N LEU A 53 9.01 -0.02 -0.26
CA LEU A 53 7.78 -0.21 -1.01
C LEU A 53 7.17 1.15 -1.35
N LEU A 54 6.92 1.38 -2.64
CA LEU A 54 6.05 2.44 -3.15
C LEU A 54 4.75 1.82 -3.63
N PHE A 55 3.67 2.10 -2.94
CA PHE A 55 2.35 1.53 -3.19
C PHE A 55 1.42 2.61 -3.75
N ILE A 56 1.07 2.51 -5.03
CA ILE A 56 0.20 3.47 -5.73
C ILE A 56 -1.17 2.82 -5.90
N PHE A 57 -2.15 3.34 -5.20
CA PHE A 57 -3.52 2.84 -5.22
C PHE A 57 -4.43 3.77 -6.01
N LEU A 58 -4.92 3.29 -7.15
CA LEU A 58 -5.83 3.98 -8.04
C LEU A 58 -7.26 3.60 -7.67
N THR A 59 -7.89 4.43 -6.85
CA THR A 59 -9.19 4.13 -6.22
C THR A 59 -10.33 4.09 -7.24
N GLY A 60 -11.19 3.10 -7.14
CA GLY A 60 -12.44 3.06 -7.91
C GLY A 60 -12.45 2.00 -9.03
N GLY A 61 -11.47 1.10 -9.08
CA GLY A 61 -11.51 -0.03 -10.01
C GLY A 61 -11.26 0.36 -11.46
N PHE A 62 -10.02 0.72 -11.82
CA PHE A 62 -9.70 0.99 -13.23
C PHE A 62 -9.88 -0.28 -14.09
N SER A 63 -10.38 -0.09 -15.30
CA SER A 63 -10.76 -1.18 -16.18
C SER A 63 -9.56 -1.88 -16.81
N HIS A 64 -9.39 -3.18 -16.57
CA HIS A 64 -8.33 -3.97 -17.17
C HIS A 64 -8.47 -4.06 -18.72
N VAL A 65 -9.69 -4.25 -19.24
CA VAL A 65 -9.96 -4.37 -20.68
C VAL A 65 -9.87 -3.05 -21.44
N ASP A 66 -9.79 -1.93 -20.71
CA ASP A 66 -9.63 -0.59 -21.31
C ASP A 66 -8.21 -0.03 -21.12
N THR A 67 -7.32 -0.74 -20.38
CA THR A 67 -5.98 -0.23 -20.02
C THR A 67 -4.83 -1.14 -20.44
N PHE A 68 -4.74 -2.39 -19.95
CA PHE A 68 -3.55 -3.24 -20.11
C PHE A 68 -3.85 -4.66 -20.63
N ASP A 69 -5.12 -4.99 -20.83
CA ASP A 69 -5.55 -6.31 -21.31
C ASP A 69 -6.48 -6.19 -22.55
N PRO A 70 -5.93 -5.86 -23.74
CA PRO A 70 -6.72 -5.63 -24.95
C PRO A 70 -7.49 -6.87 -25.36
N LYS A 71 -8.78 -6.68 -25.73
CA LYS A 71 -9.69 -7.74 -26.14
C LYS A 71 -10.29 -7.45 -27.54
N PRO A 72 -9.62 -7.86 -28.62
CA PRO A 72 -10.14 -7.64 -29.98
C PRO A 72 -11.54 -8.21 -30.22
N GLU A 73 -11.89 -9.31 -29.52
CA GLU A 73 -13.22 -9.92 -29.62
C GLU A 73 -14.34 -9.01 -29.06
N LEU A 74 -14.06 -8.18 -28.05
CA LEU A 74 -15.03 -7.18 -27.61
C LEU A 74 -15.35 -6.18 -28.72
N ARG A 75 -14.37 -5.78 -29.54
CA ARG A 75 -14.60 -4.87 -30.70
C ARG A 75 -15.42 -5.55 -31.79
N LYS A 76 -15.12 -6.80 -32.14
CA LYS A 76 -15.83 -7.57 -33.16
C LYS A 76 -17.27 -7.89 -32.77
N ARG A 77 -17.52 -8.15 -31.48
CA ARG A 77 -18.81 -8.61 -30.98
C ARG A 77 -19.52 -7.55 -30.12
N ASN A 78 -19.15 -6.29 -30.26
CA ASN A 78 -19.74 -5.18 -29.54
C ASN A 78 -21.27 -5.17 -29.67
N GLY A 79 -21.97 -5.04 -28.55
CA GLY A 79 -23.44 -5.06 -28.49
C GLY A 79 -24.08 -6.45 -28.55
N GLN A 80 -23.33 -7.54 -28.83
CA GLN A 80 -23.86 -8.89 -28.78
C GLN A 80 -24.01 -9.32 -27.31
N SER A 81 -25.15 -9.91 -26.99
CA SER A 81 -25.41 -10.41 -25.63
C SER A 81 -24.73 -11.77 -25.42
N ILE A 82 -24.06 -11.90 -24.29
CA ILE A 82 -23.51 -13.17 -23.80
C ILE A 82 -24.03 -13.40 -22.37
N PRO A 83 -24.04 -14.67 -21.89
CA PRO A 83 -24.27 -14.93 -20.47
C PRO A 83 -23.22 -14.22 -19.64
N ALA A 84 -23.63 -13.34 -18.72
CA ALA A 84 -22.73 -12.67 -17.82
C ALA A 84 -22.33 -13.60 -16.67
N PHE A 85 -21.03 -13.64 -16.34
CA PHE A 85 -20.46 -14.44 -15.26
C PHE A 85 -20.16 -13.54 -14.05
N GLY A 86 -21.20 -13.05 -13.37
CA GLY A 86 -21.06 -12.23 -12.18
C GLY A 86 -20.87 -13.04 -10.90
N LEU A 87 -20.53 -12.34 -9.80
CA LEU A 87 -20.53 -12.91 -8.44
C LEU A 87 -21.92 -12.85 -7.78
N ARG A 88 -22.84 -12.03 -8.31
CA ARG A 88 -24.21 -11.88 -7.83
C ARG A 88 -25.19 -12.60 -8.75
N ALA A 89 -26.27 -13.11 -8.20
CA ALA A 89 -27.30 -13.84 -8.96
C ALA A 89 -27.98 -12.98 -10.05
N ASP A 90 -28.10 -11.67 -9.83
CA ASP A 90 -28.65 -10.71 -10.79
C ASP A 90 -27.71 -10.38 -11.95
N GLU A 91 -26.40 -10.64 -11.79
CA GLU A 91 -25.39 -10.50 -12.83
C GLU A 91 -25.38 -11.68 -13.83
N ALA A 92 -26.12 -12.74 -13.56
CA ALA A 92 -26.26 -13.91 -14.44
C ALA A 92 -27.13 -13.66 -15.69
N LYS A 93 -27.62 -12.43 -15.89
CA LYS A 93 -28.40 -12.04 -17.07
C LYS A 93 -27.51 -11.89 -18.28
N ASN A 94 -28.10 -12.15 -19.47
CA ASN A 94 -27.41 -11.82 -20.72
C ASN A 94 -27.15 -10.32 -20.81
N GLN A 95 -25.89 -9.93 -20.93
CA GLN A 95 -25.46 -8.54 -21.00
C GLN A 95 -24.78 -8.27 -22.35
N PRO A 96 -25.00 -7.08 -22.95
CA PRO A 96 -24.32 -6.73 -24.18
C PRO A 96 -22.83 -6.45 -23.94
N LEU A 97 -21.98 -7.08 -24.73
CA LEU A 97 -20.55 -6.84 -24.73
C LEU A 97 -20.27 -5.38 -25.06
N LEU A 98 -19.29 -4.79 -24.39
CA LEU A 98 -18.87 -3.42 -24.61
C LEU A 98 -17.42 -3.40 -25.10
N ALA A 99 -17.20 -2.92 -26.33
CA ALA A 99 -15.86 -2.66 -26.83
C ALA A 99 -15.16 -1.56 -26.01
N SER A 100 -13.84 -1.65 -25.89
CA SER A 100 -13.07 -0.54 -25.35
C SER A 100 -13.22 0.69 -26.27
N PRO A 101 -13.49 1.87 -25.73
CA PRO A 101 -13.51 3.12 -26.49
C PRO A 101 -12.10 3.67 -26.76
N PHE A 102 -11.06 2.95 -26.33
CA PHE A 102 -9.66 3.34 -26.48
C PHE A 102 -8.91 2.38 -27.38
N ASP A 103 -7.93 2.91 -28.09
CA ASP A 103 -7.02 2.13 -28.90
C ASP A 103 -5.85 1.59 -28.09
N PHE A 104 -5.25 0.49 -28.58
CA PHE A 104 -4.13 -0.18 -27.95
C PHE A 104 -2.96 -0.27 -28.93
N GLN A 105 -1.75 -0.19 -28.38
CA GLN A 105 -0.51 -0.36 -29.14
C GLN A 105 0.49 -1.21 -28.35
N GLN A 106 1.42 -1.82 -29.05
CA GLN A 106 2.58 -2.47 -28.47
C GLN A 106 3.64 -1.43 -28.14
N CYS A 107 4.19 -1.48 -26.92
CA CYS A 107 5.09 -0.49 -26.36
C CYS A 107 6.39 -1.13 -25.91
N GLY A 108 7.48 -0.35 -25.94
CA GLY A 108 8.81 -0.81 -25.58
C GLY A 108 9.38 -1.85 -26.54
N GLN A 109 10.55 -2.37 -26.22
CA GLN A 109 11.19 -3.48 -26.94
C GLN A 109 10.48 -4.81 -26.64
N SER A 110 9.85 -4.91 -25.47
CA SER A 110 9.09 -6.07 -25.02
C SER A 110 7.78 -6.29 -25.79
N GLY A 111 7.27 -5.26 -26.48
CA GLY A 111 5.98 -5.31 -27.16
C GLY A 111 4.78 -5.40 -26.22
N LEU A 112 4.90 -4.86 -25.01
CA LEU A 112 3.83 -4.87 -24.02
C LEU A 112 2.62 -4.06 -24.52
N TRP A 113 1.43 -4.67 -24.50
CA TRP A 113 0.22 -4.00 -24.93
C TRP A 113 -0.26 -2.98 -23.88
N MET A 114 -0.46 -1.74 -24.32
CA MET A 114 -0.97 -0.65 -23.48
C MET A 114 -1.99 0.20 -24.23
N SER A 115 -2.96 0.74 -23.51
CA SER A 115 -3.96 1.66 -24.05
C SER A 115 -3.37 3.04 -24.34
N GLU A 116 -3.93 3.74 -25.31
CA GLU A 116 -3.65 5.15 -25.61
C GLU A 116 -3.85 6.11 -24.44
N LEU A 117 -4.48 5.63 -23.35
CA LEU A 117 -4.65 6.38 -22.10
C LEU A 117 -3.32 6.68 -21.41
N PHE A 118 -2.26 5.90 -21.70
CA PHE A 118 -0.98 5.97 -21.00
C PHE A 118 0.20 6.24 -21.95
N PRO A 119 0.21 7.37 -22.69
CA PRO A 119 1.25 7.67 -23.67
C PRO A 119 2.63 7.89 -23.04
N ASN A 120 2.72 8.40 -21.80
CA ASN A 120 3.99 8.57 -21.11
C ASN A 120 4.45 7.25 -20.48
N LEU A 121 3.58 6.52 -19.78
CA LEU A 121 3.91 5.26 -19.14
C LEU A 121 4.35 4.20 -20.17
N SER A 122 3.84 4.29 -21.42
CA SER A 122 4.26 3.45 -22.53
C SER A 122 5.75 3.57 -22.87
N THR A 123 6.39 4.70 -22.54
CA THR A 123 7.83 4.92 -22.79
C THR A 123 8.72 4.14 -21.82
N VAL A 124 8.19 3.68 -20.72
CA VAL A 124 8.87 2.86 -19.70
C VAL A 124 8.29 1.44 -19.62
N ALA A 125 7.61 0.98 -20.69
CA ALA A 125 6.97 -0.34 -20.74
C ALA A 125 7.92 -1.49 -20.40
N ASP A 126 9.19 -1.39 -20.80
CA ASP A 126 10.20 -2.42 -20.53
C ASP A 126 10.61 -2.53 -19.05
N ASP A 127 10.26 -1.56 -18.21
CA ASP A 127 10.46 -1.61 -16.78
C ASP A 127 9.24 -2.20 -16.02
N LEU A 128 8.10 -2.42 -16.71
CA LEU A 128 6.83 -2.85 -16.12
C LEU A 128 6.60 -4.35 -16.24
N CYS A 129 6.12 -4.95 -15.16
CA CYS A 129 5.47 -6.25 -15.17
C CYS A 129 3.96 -6.05 -14.97
N VAL A 130 3.15 -6.49 -15.93
CA VAL A 130 1.70 -6.36 -15.91
C VAL A 130 1.07 -7.69 -15.52
N ILE A 131 0.55 -7.80 -14.30
CA ILE A 131 -0.25 -8.95 -13.87
C ILE A 131 -1.69 -8.71 -14.33
N ARG A 132 -2.20 -9.51 -15.28
CA ARG A 132 -3.55 -9.37 -15.87
C ARG A 132 -4.62 -10.19 -15.16
N THR A 133 -4.22 -11.02 -14.23
CA THR A 133 -5.06 -12.06 -13.63
C THR A 133 -5.19 -11.91 -12.13
N LEU A 134 -4.99 -10.68 -11.62
CA LEU A 134 -5.30 -10.41 -10.23
C LEU A 134 -6.82 -10.57 -10.04
N HIS A 135 -7.24 -11.18 -8.93
CA HIS A 135 -8.65 -11.38 -8.61
C HIS A 135 -8.88 -11.37 -7.10
N THR A 136 -10.11 -11.07 -6.75
CA THR A 136 -10.62 -11.07 -5.37
C THR A 136 -12.03 -11.65 -5.33
N ASP A 137 -12.52 -11.99 -4.15
CA ASP A 137 -13.87 -12.54 -3.97
C ASP A 137 -14.94 -11.46 -3.77
N ILE A 138 -14.56 -10.19 -3.82
CA ILE A 138 -15.39 -9.06 -3.39
C ILE A 138 -15.57 -8.04 -4.52
N VAL A 139 -16.83 -7.62 -4.74
CA VAL A 139 -17.22 -6.62 -5.75
C VAL A 139 -17.65 -5.27 -5.15
N GLU A 140 -17.56 -5.12 -3.83
CA GLU A 140 -17.89 -3.88 -3.13
C GLU A 140 -16.63 -3.10 -2.81
N HIS A 141 -16.61 -1.81 -3.12
CA HIS A 141 -15.44 -0.96 -2.96
C HIS A 141 -14.84 -0.98 -1.56
N PHE A 142 -15.68 -0.85 -0.52
CA PHE A 142 -15.20 -0.82 0.86
C PHE A 142 -14.42 -2.10 1.21
N GLN A 143 -15.05 -3.25 1.01
CA GLN A 143 -14.45 -4.54 1.37
C GLN A 143 -13.26 -4.90 0.48
N ALA A 144 -13.36 -4.63 -0.82
CA ALA A 144 -12.28 -4.91 -1.77
C ALA A 144 -11.05 -4.01 -1.50
N THR A 145 -11.28 -2.72 -1.21
CA THR A 145 -10.20 -1.80 -0.78
C THR A 145 -9.54 -2.29 0.50
N LEU A 146 -10.33 -2.74 1.48
CA LEU A 146 -9.82 -3.29 2.73
C LEU A 146 -8.98 -4.56 2.47
N ALA A 147 -9.48 -5.48 1.63
CA ALA A 147 -8.77 -6.72 1.27
C ALA A 147 -7.43 -6.44 0.58
N MET A 148 -7.37 -5.48 -0.34
CA MET A 148 -6.15 -5.12 -1.06
C MET A 148 -5.05 -4.56 -0.14
N HIS A 149 -5.41 -3.96 0.99
CA HIS A 149 -4.44 -3.37 1.92
C HIS A 149 -4.13 -4.29 3.11
N THR A 150 -5.10 -5.08 3.57
CA THR A 150 -5.01 -5.80 4.84
C THR A 150 -5.10 -7.32 4.73
N GLY A 151 -5.40 -7.84 3.52
CA GLY A 151 -5.67 -9.27 3.31
C GLY A 151 -7.01 -9.74 3.88
N SER A 152 -7.87 -8.84 4.36
CA SER A 152 -9.20 -9.17 4.92
C SER A 152 -10.26 -8.23 4.39
N ALA A 153 -11.37 -8.79 3.90
CA ALA A 153 -12.49 -8.02 3.40
C ALA A 153 -13.54 -7.66 4.48
N THR A 154 -13.50 -8.32 5.64
CA THR A 154 -14.56 -8.27 6.63
C THR A 154 -14.14 -7.70 7.98
N ILE A 155 -12.88 -7.92 8.34
CA ILE A 155 -12.32 -7.50 9.64
C ILE A 155 -11.17 -6.56 9.35
N PRO A 156 -11.15 -5.35 9.93
CA PRO A 156 -9.99 -4.47 9.86
C PRO A 156 -8.78 -5.15 10.53
N LEU A 157 -7.77 -5.46 9.73
CA LEU A 157 -6.49 -6.00 10.15
C LEU A 157 -5.38 -4.98 9.83
N PRO A 158 -4.16 -5.14 10.36
CA PRO A 158 -3.08 -4.24 10.03
C PRO A 158 -2.82 -4.18 8.52
N GLY A 159 -2.66 -2.97 7.97
CA GLY A 159 -2.32 -2.77 6.58
C GLY A 159 -0.92 -3.30 6.23
N ILE A 160 -0.68 -3.61 4.95
CA ILE A 160 0.63 -4.10 4.44
C ILE A 160 1.79 -3.19 4.87
N GLY A 161 1.60 -1.87 4.86
CA GLY A 161 2.61 -0.92 5.33
C GLY A 161 2.92 -1.07 6.82
N ALA A 162 1.91 -1.33 7.65
CA ALA A 162 2.08 -1.58 9.08
C ALA A 162 2.83 -2.91 9.33
N TRP A 163 2.54 -3.96 8.56
CA TRP A 163 3.27 -5.23 8.60
C TRP A 163 4.74 -5.07 8.22
N LEU A 164 5.04 -4.32 7.15
CA LEU A 164 6.41 -4.04 6.71
C LEU A 164 7.17 -3.19 7.73
N SER A 165 6.53 -2.16 8.30
CA SER A 165 7.07 -1.37 9.40
C SER A 165 7.39 -2.25 10.61
N HIS A 166 6.48 -3.16 10.98
CA HIS A 166 6.68 -4.10 12.08
C HIS A 166 7.83 -5.06 11.83
N ALA A 167 7.91 -5.63 10.63
CA ALA A 167 8.92 -6.63 10.29
C ALA A 167 10.32 -6.03 10.13
N LEU A 168 10.45 -4.86 9.50
CA LEU A 168 11.73 -4.33 9.03
C LEU A 168 12.18 -3.05 9.75
N GLY A 169 11.32 -2.41 10.52
CA GLY A 169 11.61 -1.13 11.18
C GLY A 169 11.82 0.02 10.18
N THR A 170 12.53 1.06 10.61
CA THR A 170 12.84 2.24 9.79
C THR A 170 14.34 2.44 9.62
N SER A 171 14.73 3.00 8.48
CA SER A 171 16.11 3.44 8.23
C SER A 171 16.36 4.88 8.71
N ASN A 172 15.29 5.64 8.99
CA ASN A 172 15.36 7.01 9.49
C ASN A 172 14.47 7.17 10.72
N PRO A 173 15.02 7.29 11.94
CA PRO A 173 14.24 7.42 13.16
C PRO A 173 13.47 8.75 13.27
N ASN A 174 13.81 9.75 12.44
CA ASN A 174 13.21 11.08 12.43
C ASN A 174 12.01 11.18 11.49
N LEU A 175 11.67 10.12 10.76
CA LEU A 175 10.50 10.04 9.91
C LEU A 175 9.70 8.77 10.23
N PRO A 176 8.37 8.79 10.01
CA PRO A 176 7.58 7.56 10.10
C PRO A 176 8.13 6.51 9.12
N SER A 177 8.10 5.25 9.52
CA SER A 177 8.45 4.13 8.62
C SER A 177 7.43 3.92 7.50
N TYR A 178 6.21 4.40 7.70
CA TYR A 178 5.09 4.31 6.77
C TYR A 178 4.39 5.66 6.63
N VAL A 179 4.35 6.20 5.42
CA VAL A 179 3.72 7.49 5.07
C VAL A 179 2.68 7.26 3.98
N VAL A 180 1.52 7.88 4.11
CA VAL A 180 0.41 7.82 3.16
C VAL A 180 0.13 9.22 2.62
N LEU A 181 0.35 9.44 1.34
CA LEU A 181 -0.02 10.68 0.66
C LEU A 181 -1.42 10.52 0.07
N ALA A 182 -2.38 11.22 0.62
CA ALA A 182 -3.79 11.10 0.23
C ALA A 182 -4.53 12.41 0.49
N GLU A 183 -5.06 13.02 -0.57
CA GLU A 183 -5.95 14.18 -0.46
C GLU A 183 -7.29 13.78 0.14
N HIS A 184 -7.89 12.72 -0.39
CA HIS A 184 -9.13 12.13 0.10
C HIS A 184 -8.91 10.73 0.63
N LEU A 185 -9.80 10.27 1.51
CA LEU A 185 -9.76 8.92 2.03
C LEU A 185 -10.23 7.92 0.96
N PRO A 186 -9.64 6.72 0.87
CA PRO A 186 -10.19 5.65 0.05
C PRO A 186 -11.52 5.14 0.63
N TYR A 187 -12.22 4.25 -0.07
CA TYR A 187 -13.52 3.77 0.36
C TYR A 187 -13.54 3.14 1.77
N ALA A 188 -12.50 2.43 2.16
CA ALA A 188 -12.37 1.87 3.49
C ALA A 188 -11.81 2.86 4.54
N GLY A 189 -11.63 4.13 4.17
CA GLY A 189 -11.14 5.16 5.08
C GLY A 189 -9.72 4.91 5.58
N ALA A 190 -9.39 5.42 6.75
CA ALA A 190 -8.07 5.29 7.34
C ALA A 190 -7.74 3.86 7.82
N GLN A 191 -8.71 2.94 7.81
CA GLN A 191 -8.50 1.56 8.24
C GLN A 191 -7.45 0.83 7.38
N VAL A 192 -7.24 1.26 6.13
CA VAL A 192 -6.30 0.61 5.20
C VAL A 192 -4.84 0.78 5.61
N TRP A 193 -4.49 1.82 6.38
CA TRP A 193 -3.13 2.04 6.89
C TRP A 193 -3.03 1.99 8.41
N ASP A 194 -4.07 1.51 9.09
CA ASP A 194 -4.08 1.35 10.53
C ASP A 194 -3.15 0.19 10.97
N ALA A 195 -2.56 0.32 12.14
CA ALA A 195 -1.76 -0.72 12.77
C ALA A 195 -2.63 -1.78 13.48
N GLN A 196 -3.89 -1.48 13.80
CA GLN A 196 -4.84 -2.36 14.49
C GLN A 196 -4.24 -2.98 15.77
N PHE A 197 -4.05 -4.30 15.79
CA PHE A 197 -3.45 -4.99 16.93
C PHE A 197 -1.91 -4.90 16.98
N LEU A 198 -1.25 -4.43 15.91
CA LEU A 198 0.19 -4.13 15.98
C LEU A 198 0.42 -2.86 16.82
N PRO A 199 1.62 -2.67 17.39
CA PRO A 199 1.91 -1.44 18.11
C PRO A 199 1.64 -0.17 17.29
N PRO A 200 1.02 0.87 17.87
CA PRO A 200 0.52 2.05 17.14
C PRO A 200 1.58 2.83 16.32
N HIS A 201 2.85 2.74 16.69
CA HIS A 201 3.95 3.40 15.96
C HIS A 201 4.24 2.78 14.58
N HIS A 202 3.58 1.68 14.21
CA HIS A 202 3.62 1.09 12.87
C HIS A 202 2.51 1.60 11.96
N GLN A 203 1.58 2.40 12.48
CA GLN A 203 0.50 3.00 11.70
C GLN A 203 1.04 3.97 10.64
N GLY A 204 0.38 4.00 9.47
CA GLY A 204 0.68 4.97 8.43
C GLY A 204 0.35 6.41 8.86
N VAL A 205 1.26 7.33 8.62
CA VAL A 205 1.06 8.76 8.87
C VAL A 205 0.56 9.41 7.59
N ARG A 206 -0.67 9.92 7.62
CA ARG A 206 -1.27 10.60 6.48
C ARG A 206 -0.67 11.99 6.29
N VAL A 207 -0.23 12.27 5.08
CA VAL A 207 0.16 13.57 4.55
C VAL A 207 -0.94 14.03 3.59
N VAL A 208 -1.54 15.17 3.87
CA VAL A 208 -2.59 15.74 3.02
C VAL A 208 -1.97 16.77 2.09
N PRO A 209 -2.04 16.60 0.76
CA PRO A 209 -1.56 17.62 -0.18
C PRO A 209 -2.14 18.99 0.13
N GLY A 210 -1.30 20.03 0.11
CA GLY A 210 -1.71 21.40 0.46
C GLY A 210 -0.58 22.23 1.07
N GLU A 211 -0.94 23.42 1.56
CA GLU A 211 0.01 24.37 2.17
C GLU A 211 0.57 23.89 3.52
N ASP A 212 -0.19 23.08 4.25
CA ASP A 212 0.21 22.51 5.54
C ASP A 212 -0.01 20.98 5.51
N PRO A 213 0.89 20.23 4.81
CA PRO A 213 0.69 18.81 4.54
C PRO A 213 0.61 17.95 5.81
N ILE A 214 1.23 18.37 6.89
CA ILE A 214 1.17 17.76 8.20
C ILE A 214 0.86 18.85 9.22
N PRO A 215 -0.36 18.84 9.80
CA PRO A 215 -0.75 19.84 10.79
C PRO A 215 0.20 19.91 11.98
N ASN A 216 0.43 21.11 12.49
CA ASN A 216 1.27 21.36 13.68
C ASN A 216 2.76 20.98 13.54
N LEU A 217 3.26 20.83 12.31
CA LEU A 217 4.67 20.51 12.06
C LEU A 217 5.61 21.69 12.40
N LYS A 218 5.11 22.93 12.32
CA LYS A 218 5.90 24.12 12.65
C LYS A 218 6.04 24.28 14.16
N ALA A 219 7.29 24.33 14.62
CA ALA A 219 7.55 24.62 16.02
C ALA A 219 7.00 26.02 16.39
N ILE A 220 6.36 26.11 17.56
CA ILE A 220 6.01 27.41 18.14
C ILE A 220 7.31 28.09 18.51
N SER A 221 7.54 29.31 17.97
CA SER A 221 8.72 30.11 18.31
C SER A 221 8.75 30.38 19.82
N ARG A 222 9.82 30.00 20.49
CA ARG A 222 10.04 30.26 21.90
C ARG A 222 11.27 31.15 22.06
N PRO A 223 11.30 32.09 23.01
CA PRO A 223 12.47 32.92 23.27
C PRO A 223 13.68 32.08 23.77
N GLY A 224 14.86 32.40 23.24
CA GLY A 224 16.13 31.80 23.70
C GLY A 224 16.17 30.28 23.65
N ASN A 225 16.61 29.62 24.71
CA ASN A 225 16.72 28.17 24.85
C ASN A 225 15.51 27.50 25.52
N LEU A 226 14.39 28.22 25.66
CA LEU A 226 13.22 27.72 26.40
C LEU A 226 12.67 26.42 25.80
N ALA A 227 12.59 26.32 24.47
CA ALA A 227 12.09 25.10 23.82
C ALA A 227 12.99 23.87 24.12
N GLU A 228 14.29 24.06 24.21
CA GLU A 228 15.22 22.98 24.57
C GLU A 228 15.10 22.59 26.05
N LEU A 229 14.89 23.57 26.94
CA LEU A 229 14.65 23.31 28.37
C LEU A 229 13.33 22.57 28.59
N GLU A 230 12.25 23.01 27.93
CA GLU A 230 10.96 22.32 27.96
C GLU A 230 11.08 20.87 27.50
N ARG A 231 11.81 20.63 26.41
CA ARG A 231 12.03 19.27 25.89
C ARG A 231 12.80 18.41 26.89
N ARG A 232 13.93 18.88 27.43
CA ARG A 232 14.70 18.12 28.42
C ARG A 232 13.88 17.80 29.66
N MET A 233 13.07 18.73 30.15
CA MET A 233 12.17 18.51 31.27
C MET A 233 11.13 17.43 30.94
N LEU A 234 10.53 17.45 29.76
CA LEU A 234 9.60 16.41 29.30
C LEU A 234 10.28 15.04 29.22
N ASP A 235 11.50 14.98 28.66
CA ASP A 235 12.26 13.73 28.53
C ASP A 235 12.55 13.13 29.93
N GLU A 236 12.96 13.95 30.91
CA GLU A 236 13.19 13.52 32.30
C GLU A 236 11.91 13.01 32.95
N LEU A 237 10.79 13.74 32.81
CA LEU A 237 9.51 13.34 33.36
C LEU A 237 8.98 12.04 32.73
N ASN A 238 9.13 11.90 31.41
CA ASN A 238 8.75 10.71 30.68
C ASN A 238 9.61 9.50 31.10
N ALA A 239 10.92 9.68 31.24
CA ALA A 239 11.83 8.65 31.70
C ALA A 239 11.49 8.20 33.15
N ALA A 240 11.24 9.13 34.07
CA ALA A 240 10.79 8.82 35.41
C ALA A 240 9.46 8.08 35.42
N HIS A 241 8.48 8.52 34.59
CA HIS A 241 7.19 7.85 34.47
C HIS A 241 7.29 6.43 33.90
N ALA A 242 8.21 6.22 32.96
CA ALA A 242 8.42 4.92 32.31
C ALA A 242 9.18 3.93 33.20
N SER A 243 10.04 4.39 34.11
CA SER A 243 10.87 3.54 34.98
C SER A 243 10.08 2.48 35.73
N ASP A 244 8.94 2.86 36.29
CA ASP A 244 8.03 1.99 37.06
C ASP A 244 7.06 1.19 36.15
N ARG A 245 7.11 1.41 34.82
CA ARG A 245 6.19 0.87 33.83
C ARG A 245 6.90 0.21 32.66
N ALA A 246 8.06 -0.36 32.92
CA ALA A 246 8.93 -0.98 31.88
C ALA A 246 8.23 -2.07 31.03
N GLN A 247 7.14 -2.67 31.53
CA GLN A 247 6.34 -3.67 30.80
C GLN A 247 5.14 -3.09 30.04
N ASP A 248 4.89 -1.77 30.12
CA ASP A 248 3.80 -1.12 29.40
C ASP A 248 4.22 -0.80 27.95
N LEU A 249 3.87 -1.71 27.03
CA LEU A 249 4.17 -1.57 25.60
C LEU A 249 3.43 -0.39 24.95
N ASN A 250 2.24 -0.03 25.44
CA ASN A 250 1.49 1.11 24.92
C ASN A 250 2.15 2.43 25.30
N LEU A 251 2.67 2.55 26.52
CA LEU A 251 3.44 3.70 26.95
C LEU A 251 4.70 3.87 26.09
N LYS A 252 5.46 2.80 25.87
CA LYS A 252 6.64 2.81 25.00
C LYS A 252 6.31 3.24 23.58
N ALA A 253 5.25 2.66 22.99
CA ALA A 253 4.80 3.01 21.65
C ALA A 253 4.42 4.51 21.55
N ARG A 254 3.73 5.03 22.56
CA ARG A 254 3.36 6.46 22.64
C ARG A 254 4.59 7.37 22.73
N MET A 255 5.53 7.06 23.62
CA MET A 255 6.80 7.81 23.72
C MET A 255 7.53 7.82 22.38
N LYS A 256 7.64 6.67 21.70
CA LYS A 256 8.26 6.58 20.38
C LYS A 256 7.56 7.42 19.33
N SER A 257 6.23 7.48 19.36
CA SER A 257 5.46 8.35 18.44
C SER A 257 5.79 9.82 18.64
N PHE A 258 5.96 10.28 19.90
CA PHE A 258 6.39 11.66 20.18
C PHE A 258 7.81 11.94 19.75
N GLU A 259 8.76 11.03 19.95
CA GLU A 259 10.13 11.16 19.45
C GLU A 259 10.16 11.30 17.92
N THR A 260 9.41 10.43 17.20
CA THR A 260 9.27 10.53 15.74
C THR A 260 8.65 11.86 15.33
N ALA A 261 7.61 12.33 16.02
CA ALA A 261 7.00 13.63 15.74
C ALA A 261 7.98 14.80 15.93
N GLN A 262 8.83 14.76 16.94
CA GLN A 262 9.91 15.74 17.10
C GLN A 262 10.94 15.70 15.96
N GLY A 263 11.35 14.50 15.53
CA GLY A 263 12.20 14.31 14.35
C GLY A 263 11.58 14.87 13.08
N MET A 264 10.28 14.65 12.90
CA MET A 264 9.52 15.17 11.76
C MET A 264 9.51 16.70 11.69
N MET A 265 9.50 17.42 12.81
CA MET A 265 9.60 18.89 12.82
C MET A 265 10.88 19.41 12.17
N VAL A 266 11.94 18.60 12.12
CA VAL A 266 13.22 18.93 11.49
C VAL A 266 13.29 18.41 10.05
N GLU A 267 12.90 17.17 9.82
CA GLU A 267 13.08 16.49 8.53
C GLU A 267 11.97 16.77 7.52
N ALA A 268 10.71 16.83 7.96
CA ALA A 268 9.59 16.97 7.04
C ALA A 268 9.59 18.33 6.29
N PRO A 269 9.95 19.49 6.88
CA PRO A 269 10.11 20.73 6.11
C PRO A 269 11.09 20.58 4.93
N ARG A 270 12.17 19.81 5.10
CA ARG A 270 13.14 19.54 4.03
C ARG A 270 12.56 18.64 2.93
N VAL A 271 11.66 17.71 3.29
CA VAL A 271 10.96 16.87 2.31
C VAL A 271 10.06 17.72 1.42
N PHE A 272 9.28 18.63 2.03
CA PHE A 272 8.27 19.42 1.33
C PHE A 272 8.81 20.70 0.66
N ASP A 273 10.09 21.04 0.86
CA ASP A 273 10.74 22.19 0.22
C ASP A 273 11.10 21.88 -1.24
N LEU A 274 10.26 22.36 -2.16
CA LEU A 274 10.48 22.22 -3.61
C LEU A 274 11.55 23.15 -4.16
N THR A 275 12.02 24.16 -3.40
CA THR A 275 13.05 25.09 -3.86
C THR A 275 14.40 24.41 -4.10
N THR A 276 14.58 23.24 -3.52
CA THR A 276 15.78 22.40 -3.66
C THR A 276 15.73 21.49 -4.89
N GLU A 277 14.58 21.41 -5.58
CA GLU A 277 14.44 20.59 -6.79
C GLU A 277 14.90 21.35 -8.04
N ARG A 278 15.44 20.58 -8.99
CA ARG A 278 15.84 21.10 -10.30
C ARG A 278 14.61 21.41 -11.13
N THR A 279 14.69 22.47 -11.93
CA THR A 279 13.60 22.87 -12.82
C THR A 279 13.19 21.73 -13.77
N GLU A 280 14.17 20.99 -14.31
CA GLU A 280 13.92 19.87 -15.21
C GLU A 280 13.13 18.74 -14.50
N THR A 281 13.41 18.49 -13.21
CA THR A 281 12.66 17.52 -12.41
C THR A 281 11.20 17.97 -12.26
N LEU A 282 10.96 19.22 -11.84
CA LEU A 282 9.60 19.75 -11.72
C LEU A 282 8.85 19.70 -13.05
N GLN A 283 9.51 20.05 -14.15
CA GLN A 283 8.93 19.96 -15.49
C GLN A 283 8.60 18.53 -15.90
N ALA A 284 9.48 17.55 -15.61
CA ALA A 284 9.22 16.14 -15.92
C ALA A 284 7.92 15.65 -15.25
N TYR A 285 7.76 15.93 -13.95
CA TYR A 285 6.53 15.59 -13.22
C TYR A 285 5.30 16.41 -13.68
N GLY A 286 5.49 17.55 -14.33
CA GLY A 286 4.42 18.48 -14.70
C GLY A 286 3.98 19.38 -13.54
N ILE A 287 4.86 19.61 -12.58
CA ILE A 287 4.61 20.45 -11.42
C ILE A 287 4.89 21.92 -11.78
N ASN A 288 3.88 22.78 -11.61
CA ASN A 288 4.03 24.22 -11.74
C ASN A 288 4.49 24.86 -10.43
N SER A 289 5.03 26.08 -10.52
CA SER A 289 5.39 26.86 -9.34
C SER A 289 4.19 27.06 -8.41
N GLY A 290 4.35 26.64 -7.13
CA GLY A 290 3.29 26.72 -6.12
C GLY A 290 2.30 25.56 -6.09
N ASP A 291 2.40 24.60 -7.00
CA ASP A 291 1.59 23.37 -6.93
C ASP A 291 1.97 22.53 -5.71
N ARG A 292 1.01 22.28 -4.85
CA ARG A 292 1.13 21.49 -3.62
C ARG A 292 0.00 20.48 -3.45
N THR A 293 -0.89 20.37 -4.45
CA THR A 293 -2.11 19.56 -4.33
C THR A 293 -2.22 18.47 -5.38
N SER A 294 -1.50 18.59 -6.50
CA SER A 294 -1.61 17.63 -7.60
C SER A 294 -1.09 16.23 -7.23
N PHE A 295 -1.56 15.23 -7.94
CA PHE A 295 -1.01 13.87 -7.85
C PHE A 295 0.48 13.82 -8.26
N ALA A 296 0.89 14.71 -9.17
CA ALA A 296 2.30 14.88 -9.54
C ALA A 296 3.16 15.34 -8.35
N TRP A 297 2.64 16.27 -7.54
CA TRP A 297 3.29 16.66 -6.28
C TRP A 297 3.41 15.47 -5.33
N GLN A 298 2.33 14.68 -5.17
CA GLN A 298 2.39 13.49 -4.32
C GLN A 298 3.48 12.50 -4.81
N CYS A 299 3.58 12.26 -6.12
CA CYS A 299 4.61 11.41 -6.71
C CYS A 299 6.02 11.93 -6.42
N LEU A 300 6.26 13.24 -6.55
CA LEU A 300 7.55 13.84 -6.22
C LEU A 300 7.86 13.73 -4.71
N MET A 301 6.87 13.96 -3.85
CA MET A 301 7.05 13.80 -2.40
C MET A 301 7.35 12.34 -2.01
N ALA A 302 6.73 11.37 -2.69
CA ALA A 302 7.02 9.95 -2.48
C ALA A 302 8.50 9.64 -2.74
N ARG A 303 9.06 10.09 -3.87
CA ARG A 303 10.48 9.93 -4.17
C ARG A 303 11.36 10.56 -3.07
N ARG A 304 11.03 11.79 -2.64
CA ARG A 304 11.79 12.52 -1.61
C ARG A 304 11.74 11.84 -0.23
N LEU A 305 10.61 11.25 0.12
CA LEU A 305 10.45 10.45 1.34
C LEU A 305 11.32 9.18 1.29
N MET A 306 11.30 8.48 0.15
CA MET A 306 12.10 7.27 -0.05
C MET A 306 13.61 7.56 0.01
N GLU A 307 14.07 8.65 -0.62
CA GLU A 307 15.48 9.12 -0.50
C GLU A 307 15.92 9.36 0.94
N ARG A 308 14.97 9.69 1.82
CA ARG A 308 15.23 9.92 3.25
C ARG A 308 14.98 8.70 4.14
N GLY A 309 14.82 7.53 3.53
CA GLY A 309 14.76 6.27 4.25
C GLY A 309 13.36 5.93 4.80
N VAL A 310 12.30 6.54 4.30
CA VAL A 310 10.94 6.06 4.58
C VAL A 310 10.75 4.71 3.89
N ARG A 311 10.39 3.69 4.67
CA ARG A 311 10.34 2.32 4.17
C ARG A 311 9.15 2.04 3.28
N VAL A 312 7.99 2.56 3.64
CA VAL A 312 6.74 2.40 2.88
C VAL A 312 6.15 3.77 2.59
N VAL A 313 5.95 4.05 1.33
CA VAL A 313 5.20 5.23 0.88
C VAL A 313 4.01 4.76 0.08
N GLU A 314 2.82 5.15 0.50
CA GLU A 314 1.58 4.89 -0.21
C GLU A 314 1.05 6.16 -0.83
N LEU A 315 0.64 6.08 -2.09
CA LEU A 315 -0.03 7.14 -2.83
C LEU A 315 -1.46 6.70 -3.10
N ILE A 316 -2.43 7.50 -2.66
CA ILE A 316 -3.83 7.34 -3.04
C ILE A 316 -4.17 8.49 -3.97
N ASP A 317 -4.57 8.17 -5.20
CA ASP A 317 -4.75 9.17 -6.26
C ASP A 317 -5.86 10.17 -5.95
N THR A 318 -7.10 9.71 -5.88
CA THR A 318 -8.29 10.54 -5.65
C THR A 318 -9.13 10.08 -4.46
N GLY A 319 -8.80 8.93 -3.89
CA GLY A 319 -9.62 8.31 -2.87
C GLY A 319 -11.05 8.05 -3.37
N SER A 320 -12.03 8.19 -2.51
CA SER A 320 -13.46 8.00 -2.85
C SER A 320 -14.09 9.21 -3.59
N HIS A 321 -13.29 10.13 -4.11
CA HIS A 321 -13.75 11.34 -4.78
C HIS A 321 -13.26 11.40 -6.22
N ASP A 322 -14.17 11.62 -7.20
CA ASP A 322 -13.88 11.69 -8.65
C ASP A 322 -12.85 10.62 -9.13
N ASN A 323 -13.10 9.37 -8.78
CA ASN A 323 -12.19 8.25 -8.96
C ASN A 323 -12.49 7.42 -10.23
N TRP A 324 -11.88 6.22 -10.33
CA TRP A 324 -12.00 5.34 -11.50
C TRP A 324 -13.33 4.58 -11.58
N ASP A 325 -14.28 4.83 -10.69
CA ASP A 325 -15.61 4.18 -10.67
C ASP A 325 -16.51 4.72 -11.79
N SER A 326 -16.39 4.18 -12.99
CA SER A 326 -17.02 4.68 -14.22
C SER A 326 -18.18 3.80 -14.69
N HIS A 327 -19.32 3.92 -14.01
CA HIS A 327 -20.55 3.21 -14.40
C HIS A 327 -21.29 3.84 -15.60
N GLY A 328 -21.12 5.13 -15.84
CA GLY A 328 -21.86 5.86 -16.88
C GLY A 328 -21.21 5.81 -18.25
N ASP A 329 -19.94 6.14 -18.35
CA ASP A 329 -19.18 6.19 -19.60
C ASP A 329 -17.69 5.92 -19.33
N MET A 330 -17.10 4.97 -20.07
CA MET A 330 -15.68 4.63 -19.91
C MET A 330 -14.74 5.74 -20.37
N GLN A 331 -15.20 6.73 -21.14
CA GLN A 331 -14.42 7.94 -21.46
C GLN A 331 -14.02 8.72 -20.19
N ALA A 332 -14.71 8.54 -19.07
CA ALA A 332 -14.33 9.10 -17.78
C ALA A 332 -12.95 8.62 -17.28
N HIS A 333 -12.39 7.55 -17.83
CA HIS A 333 -11.02 7.10 -17.54
C HIS A 333 -9.96 8.05 -18.09
N ARG A 334 -10.23 8.77 -19.19
CA ARG A 334 -9.26 9.66 -19.86
C ARG A 334 -8.70 10.76 -18.95
N PRO A 335 -9.50 11.60 -18.29
CA PRO A 335 -8.97 12.64 -17.40
C PRO A 335 -8.23 12.05 -16.20
N LYS A 336 -8.61 10.86 -15.71
CA LYS A 336 -7.95 10.18 -14.60
C LYS A 336 -6.59 9.62 -15.03
N ALA A 337 -6.54 8.97 -16.20
CA ALA A 337 -5.29 8.49 -16.79
C ALA A 337 -4.32 9.65 -17.04
N LEU A 338 -4.80 10.78 -17.56
CA LEU A 338 -3.96 11.97 -17.81
C LEU A 338 -3.27 12.49 -16.54
N ARG A 339 -3.96 12.46 -15.38
CA ARG A 339 -3.37 12.85 -14.09
C ARG A 339 -2.26 11.89 -13.65
N VAL A 340 -2.46 10.60 -13.86
CA VAL A 340 -1.58 9.53 -13.37
C VAL A 340 -0.40 9.28 -14.30
N ASP A 341 -0.63 9.25 -15.60
CA ASP A 341 0.31 8.80 -16.63
C ASP A 341 1.67 9.52 -16.57
N ARG A 342 1.66 10.85 -16.68
CA ARG A 342 2.89 11.65 -16.66
C ARG A 342 3.58 11.59 -15.30
N ALA A 343 2.81 11.69 -14.23
CA ALA A 343 3.34 11.76 -12.87
C ALA A 343 4.04 10.45 -12.47
N VAL A 344 3.41 9.30 -12.76
CA VAL A 344 3.98 7.97 -12.46
C VAL A 344 5.18 7.68 -13.37
N THR A 345 5.12 8.07 -14.64
CA THR A 345 6.26 7.90 -15.54
C THR A 345 7.46 8.71 -15.07
N ALA A 346 7.26 9.98 -14.70
CA ALA A 346 8.33 10.81 -14.15
C ALA A 346 8.91 10.22 -12.88
N LEU A 347 8.07 9.68 -12.00
CA LEU A 347 8.47 9.01 -10.76
C LEU A 347 9.36 7.79 -11.05
N LEU A 348 8.95 6.91 -11.96
CA LEU A 348 9.74 5.73 -12.35
C LEU A 348 11.08 6.12 -12.97
N CYS A 349 11.09 7.10 -13.87
CA CYS A 349 12.31 7.61 -14.49
C CYS A 349 13.25 8.26 -13.46
N ASP A 350 12.71 9.06 -12.53
CA ASP A 350 13.51 9.75 -11.49
C ASP A 350 14.10 8.74 -10.50
N LEU A 351 13.32 7.75 -10.06
CA LEU A 351 13.81 6.63 -9.25
C LEU A 351 14.93 5.86 -9.96
N LYS A 352 14.76 5.57 -11.26
CA LYS A 352 15.74 4.86 -12.08
C LYS A 352 17.05 5.66 -12.24
N GLN A 353 16.95 6.94 -12.56
CA GLN A 353 18.10 7.84 -12.72
C GLN A 353 18.92 7.99 -11.43
N ARG A 354 18.27 7.88 -10.28
CA ARG A 354 18.91 7.97 -8.95
C ARG A 354 19.41 6.61 -8.43
N GLY A 355 19.20 5.52 -9.17
CA GLY A 355 19.50 4.17 -8.71
C GLY A 355 18.57 3.65 -7.61
N LEU A 356 17.51 4.37 -7.29
CA LEU A 356 16.55 3.99 -6.25
C LEU A 356 15.58 2.90 -6.74
N LEU A 357 15.31 2.82 -8.04
CA LEU A 357 14.40 1.81 -8.59
C LEU A 357 14.93 0.39 -8.39
N ASP A 358 16.26 0.20 -8.40
CA ASP A 358 16.88 -1.11 -8.17
C ASP A 358 16.75 -1.60 -6.72
N GLU A 359 16.41 -0.70 -5.79
CA GLU A 359 16.24 -1.00 -4.37
C GLU A 359 14.79 -0.82 -3.90
N SER A 360 13.89 -0.44 -4.80
CA SER A 360 12.49 -0.14 -4.47
C SER A 360 11.53 -0.99 -5.30
N LEU A 361 10.54 -1.55 -4.63
CA LEU A 361 9.40 -2.16 -5.29
C LEU A 361 8.31 -1.10 -5.50
N VAL A 362 7.94 -0.87 -6.74
CA VAL A 362 6.80 -0.03 -7.11
C VAL A 362 5.63 -0.91 -7.49
N VAL A 363 4.49 -0.66 -6.87
CA VAL A 363 3.23 -1.38 -7.09
C VAL A 363 2.16 -0.37 -7.48
N ILE A 364 1.45 -0.61 -8.59
CA ILE A 364 0.32 0.20 -9.03
C ILE A 364 -0.88 -0.72 -9.14
N CYS A 365 -1.90 -0.51 -8.34
CA CYS A 365 -3.06 -1.39 -8.28
C CYS A 365 -4.35 -0.64 -7.99
N THR A 366 -5.44 -1.38 -7.92
CA THR A 366 -6.79 -0.94 -7.61
C THR A 366 -7.50 -2.06 -6.85
N GLU A 367 -8.73 -1.86 -6.41
CA GLU A 367 -9.47 -2.84 -5.61
C GLU A 367 -10.10 -3.98 -6.43
N PHE A 368 -10.47 -3.73 -7.71
CA PHE A 368 -11.00 -4.71 -8.67
C PHE A 368 -11.02 -4.13 -10.10
N GLY A 369 -11.47 -4.90 -11.08
CA GLY A 369 -11.60 -4.48 -12.48
C GLY A 369 -13.01 -4.05 -12.86
N ARG A 370 -13.27 -4.06 -14.17
CA ARG A 370 -14.57 -3.68 -14.74
C ARG A 370 -15.08 -4.77 -15.66
N THR A 371 -16.43 -4.95 -15.70
CA THR A 371 -17.06 -5.96 -16.56
C THR A 371 -16.72 -5.74 -18.03
N PRO A 372 -16.52 -6.82 -18.84
CA PRO A 372 -16.36 -6.70 -20.28
C PRO A 372 -17.68 -6.41 -21.02
N TRP A 373 -18.77 -6.28 -20.30
CA TRP A 373 -20.12 -5.94 -20.80
C TRP A 373 -20.62 -4.67 -20.10
N THR A 374 -21.74 -4.13 -20.59
CA THR A 374 -22.42 -3.00 -19.96
C THR A 374 -23.80 -3.39 -19.44
N ASP A 375 -24.14 -2.84 -18.29
CA ASP A 375 -25.50 -2.82 -17.72
C ASP A 375 -26.02 -1.38 -17.59
N SER A 376 -25.21 -0.39 -18.01
CA SER A 376 -25.59 1.02 -17.97
C SER A 376 -26.68 1.34 -19.01
N SER A 377 -27.60 2.24 -18.67
CA SER A 377 -28.73 2.64 -19.51
C SER A 377 -28.30 3.28 -20.84
N ASN A 378 -27.12 3.87 -20.92
CA ASN A 378 -26.56 4.47 -22.14
C ASN A 378 -25.65 3.53 -22.91
N GLY A 379 -25.38 2.31 -22.42
CA GLY A 379 -24.54 1.31 -23.07
C GLY A 379 -23.04 1.65 -23.12
N LYS A 380 -22.51 2.54 -22.28
CA LYS A 380 -21.14 3.05 -22.36
C LYS A 380 -20.31 2.83 -21.12
N GLY A 381 -20.91 2.47 -20.01
CA GLY A 381 -20.25 2.22 -18.73
C GLY A 381 -20.08 0.74 -18.44
N ARG A 382 -19.28 0.43 -17.41
CA ARG A 382 -19.03 -0.93 -16.95
C ARG A 382 -19.30 -1.04 -15.46
N ASN A 383 -19.73 -2.21 -15.01
CA ASN A 383 -19.93 -2.53 -13.60
C ASN A 383 -18.64 -3.06 -12.94
N HIS A 384 -18.66 -3.28 -11.64
CA HIS A 384 -17.56 -3.86 -10.87
C HIS A 384 -17.26 -5.29 -11.31
N PHE A 385 -15.99 -5.65 -11.33
CA PHE A 385 -15.59 -7.00 -11.72
C PHE A 385 -14.40 -7.49 -10.90
N ALA A 386 -14.66 -8.41 -9.97
CA ALA A 386 -13.65 -8.94 -9.06
C ALA A 386 -12.88 -10.14 -9.65
N LYS A 387 -13.41 -10.79 -10.70
CA LYS A 387 -12.86 -12.05 -11.24
C LYS A 387 -11.57 -11.88 -12.03
N ALA A 388 -11.31 -10.69 -12.54
CA ALA A 388 -10.04 -10.36 -13.20
C ALA A 388 -9.81 -8.86 -13.17
N PHE A 389 -8.59 -8.44 -12.81
CA PHE A 389 -8.14 -7.06 -12.92
C PHE A 389 -6.61 -7.00 -13.02
N THR A 390 -6.08 -5.81 -13.23
CA THR A 390 -4.67 -5.61 -13.52
C THR A 390 -3.95 -4.95 -12.35
N CYS A 391 -2.74 -5.41 -12.07
CA CYS A 391 -1.76 -4.77 -11.22
C CYS A 391 -0.44 -4.64 -12.00
N LEU A 392 0.28 -3.53 -11.81
CA LEU A 392 1.61 -3.33 -12.36
C LEU A 392 2.66 -3.36 -11.26
N LEU A 393 3.76 -4.02 -11.54
CA LEU A 393 4.93 -4.04 -10.68
C LEU A 393 6.11 -3.47 -11.45
N ALA A 394 7.01 -2.75 -10.76
CA ALA A 394 8.29 -2.30 -11.31
C ALA A 394 9.38 -2.28 -10.24
N GLY A 395 10.63 -2.31 -10.66
CA GLY A 395 11.79 -2.12 -9.77
C GLY A 395 12.40 -3.40 -9.22
N ALA A 396 12.88 -3.31 -8.02
CA ALA A 396 13.73 -4.31 -7.38
C ALA A 396 13.17 -5.75 -7.45
N GLY A 397 13.93 -6.65 -8.05
CA GLY A 397 13.59 -8.07 -8.12
C GLY A 397 12.48 -8.44 -9.11
N VAL A 398 11.82 -7.47 -9.74
CA VAL A 398 10.72 -7.68 -10.70
C VAL A 398 11.26 -7.84 -12.12
N LYS A 399 10.75 -8.80 -12.89
CA LYS A 399 10.99 -8.90 -14.34
C LYS A 399 10.21 -7.81 -15.06
N GLY A 400 10.90 -6.83 -15.65
CA GLY A 400 10.28 -5.83 -16.52
C GLY A 400 9.97 -6.37 -17.91
N GLY A 401 9.15 -5.62 -18.66
CA GLY A 401 8.80 -5.91 -20.06
C GLY A 401 7.95 -7.16 -20.25
N MET A 402 7.10 -7.53 -19.28
CA MET A 402 6.28 -8.73 -19.39
C MET A 402 4.83 -8.53 -18.94
N ALA A 403 3.93 -9.29 -19.56
CA ALA A 403 2.60 -9.54 -19.05
C ALA A 403 2.52 -10.95 -18.43
N TYR A 404 1.92 -11.07 -17.27
CA TYR A 404 1.73 -12.33 -16.55
C TYR A 404 0.26 -12.66 -16.40
N GLY A 405 -0.07 -13.91 -16.71
CA GLY A 405 -1.42 -14.41 -16.71
C GLY A 405 -2.22 -14.04 -17.97
N GLU A 406 -3.26 -14.82 -18.22
CA GLU A 406 -4.12 -14.65 -19.41
C GLU A 406 -5.59 -14.75 -18.98
N THR A 407 -6.40 -13.81 -19.45
CA THR A 407 -7.85 -13.87 -19.42
C THR A 407 -8.39 -14.36 -20.75
N ASP A 408 -9.65 -14.80 -20.77
CA ASP A 408 -10.31 -15.26 -22.01
C ASP A 408 -10.43 -14.14 -23.06
N GLU A 409 -11.03 -14.48 -24.19
CA GLU A 409 -11.18 -13.58 -25.34
C GLU A 409 -11.97 -12.30 -25.05
N PHE A 410 -12.74 -12.26 -23.95
CA PHE A 410 -13.52 -11.11 -23.50
C PHE A 410 -12.94 -10.42 -22.27
N GLY A 411 -12.02 -11.05 -21.53
CA GLY A 411 -11.58 -10.60 -20.21
C GLY A 411 -12.57 -10.95 -19.09
N ALA A 412 -13.44 -11.94 -19.32
CA ALA A 412 -14.50 -12.35 -18.40
C ALA A 412 -14.07 -13.49 -17.46
N SER A 413 -13.03 -14.23 -17.80
CA SER A 413 -12.53 -15.34 -16.98
C SER A 413 -11.01 -15.44 -17.09
N ILE A 414 -10.36 -15.87 -16.01
CA ILE A 414 -8.93 -16.17 -16.03
C ILE A 414 -8.76 -17.59 -16.60
N ILE A 415 -7.93 -17.72 -17.62
CA ILE A 415 -7.64 -19.00 -18.27
C ILE A 415 -6.26 -19.55 -17.95
N LYS A 416 -5.34 -18.68 -17.46
CA LYS A 416 -3.98 -19.08 -17.15
C LYS A 416 -3.37 -18.21 -16.04
N ASN A 417 -2.69 -18.86 -15.09
CA ASN A 417 -1.93 -18.22 -14.01
C ASN A 417 -2.78 -17.21 -13.20
N PRO A 418 -3.83 -17.66 -12.51
CA PRO A 418 -4.59 -16.79 -11.60
C PRO A 418 -3.67 -16.28 -10.48
N VAL A 419 -3.90 -15.05 -10.04
CA VAL A 419 -3.22 -14.44 -8.89
C VAL A 419 -4.28 -13.90 -7.94
N HIS A 420 -4.44 -14.55 -6.80
CA HIS A 420 -5.32 -14.04 -5.76
C HIS A 420 -4.68 -12.87 -5.01
N VAL A 421 -5.49 -12.04 -4.37
CA VAL A 421 -5.02 -10.92 -3.54
C VAL A 421 -4.00 -11.37 -2.47
N HIS A 422 -4.14 -12.58 -1.93
CA HIS A 422 -3.16 -13.12 -0.98
C HIS A 422 -1.83 -13.53 -1.64
N ASP A 423 -1.83 -13.96 -2.89
CA ASP A 423 -0.61 -14.27 -3.67
C ASP A 423 0.16 -13.00 -4.00
N TYR A 424 -0.58 -11.95 -4.34
CA TYR A 424 -0.04 -10.60 -4.51
C TYR A 424 0.64 -10.12 -3.22
N HIS A 425 0.01 -10.24 -2.04
CA HIS A 425 0.63 -9.89 -0.76
C HIS A 425 1.85 -10.76 -0.46
N ALA A 426 1.77 -12.08 -0.68
CA ALA A 426 2.89 -13.00 -0.50
C ALA A 426 4.09 -12.61 -1.38
N THR A 427 3.82 -12.20 -2.63
CA THR A 427 4.83 -11.78 -3.60
C THR A 427 5.51 -10.47 -3.18
N ILE A 428 4.76 -9.48 -2.72
CA ILE A 428 5.32 -8.22 -2.18
C ILE A 428 6.20 -8.50 -0.96
N LEU A 429 5.70 -9.28 0.00
CA LEU A 429 6.47 -9.64 1.20
C LEU A 429 7.76 -10.39 0.83
N HIS A 430 7.69 -11.30 -0.15
CA HIS A 430 8.88 -12.01 -0.64
C HIS A 430 9.92 -11.07 -1.24
N LEU A 431 9.53 -10.13 -2.10
CA LEU A 431 10.43 -9.13 -2.65
C LEU A 431 11.08 -8.25 -1.57
N MET A 432 10.38 -8.01 -0.46
CA MET A 432 10.89 -7.33 0.73
C MET A 432 11.73 -8.23 1.66
N GLY A 433 12.04 -9.47 1.24
CA GLY A 433 12.86 -10.42 2.00
C GLY A 433 12.12 -11.11 3.15
N LEU A 434 10.80 -11.15 3.11
CA LEU A 434 9.96 -11.69 4.17
C LEU A 434 9.23 -12.96 3.71
N ASP A 435 9.34 -14.00 4.50
CA ASP A 435 8.50 -15.19 4.38
C ASP A 435 7.13 -14.87 5.01
N HIS A 436 6.10 -14.79 4.19
CA HIS A 436 4.75 -14.43 4.61
C HIS A 436 4.15 -15.45 5.60
N THR A 437 4.62 -16.69 5.61
CA THR A 437 4.15 -17.74 6.53
C THR A 437 4.82 -17.64 7.91
N ARG A 438 6.00 -17.04 7.98
CA ARG A 438 6.78 -16.82 9.21
C ARG A 438 6.51 -15.45 9.83
N LEU A 439 6.06 -14.49 9.04
CA LEU A 439 5.70 -13.16 9.53
C LEU A 439 4.34 -13.22 10.22
N THR A 440 4.36 -13.47 11.52
CA THR A 440 3.17 -13.62 12.35
C THR A 440 3.19 -12.67 13.55
N TYR A 441 2.01 -12.32 14.03
CA TYR A 441 1.82 -11.58 15.27
C TYR A 441 0.75 -12.25 16.14
N ARG A 442 1.10 -12.55 17.40
CA ARG A 442 0.20 -13.19 18.37
C ARG A 442 -0.74 -12.19 18.99
N TYR A 443 -2.04 -12.30 18.71
CA TYR A 443 -3.07 -11.46 19.28
C TYR A 443 -4.33 -12.26 19.61
N GLY A 444 -4.94 -12.02 20.79
CA GLY A 444 -6.17 -12.70 21.17
C GLY A 444 -6.10 -14.23 21.17
N GLY A 445 -4.90 -14.83 21.37
CA GLY A 445 -4.73 -16.27 21.37
C GLY A 445 -4.46 -16.91 19.98
N ARG A 446 -4.53 -16.12 18.90
CA ARG A 446 -4.26 -16.58 17.52
C ARG A 446 -3.00 -15.87 16.97
N ASP A 447 -2.26 -16.59 16.10
CA ASP A 447 -1.20 -16.02 15.28
C ASP A 447 -1.79 -15.49 13.98
N TYR A 448 -1.71 -14.18 13.78
CA TYR A 448 -2.18 -13.50 12.58
C TYR A 448 -1.02 -13.27 11.61
N ARG A 449 -1.31 -13.27 10.33
CA ARG A 449 -0.42 -12.88 9.24
C ARG A 449 -1.22 -12.18 8.14
N LEU A 450 -0.56 -11.36 7.31
CA LEU A 450 -1.19 -10.58 6.24
C LEU A 450 -1.95 -11.46 5.24
N THR A 451 -1.42 -12.65 4.94
CA THR A 451 -1.99 -13.59 3.96
C THR A 451 -2.97 -14.60 4.56
N ASP A 452 -3.34 -14.45 5.83
CA ASP A 452 -4.14 -15.40 6.62
C ASP A 452 -3.63 -16.84 6.43
N VAL A 453 -4.46 -17.77 5.96
CA VAL A 453 -4.09 -19.17 5.71
C VAL A 453 -3.66 -19.45 4.26
N SER A 454 -3.68 -18.41 3.41
CA SER A 454 -3.49 -18.49 1.96
C SER A 454 -2.19 -17.81 1.51
N GLY A 455 -2.03 -17.63 0.21
CA GLY A 455 -0.96 -16.89 -0.43
C GLY A 455 0.17 -17.78 -0.94
N GLU A 456 0.47 -17.64 -2.23
CA GLU A 456 1.61 -18.24 -2.90
C GLU A 456 2.42 -17.15 -3.59
N VAL A 457 3.76 -17.25 -3.50
CA VAL A 457 4.65 -16.30 -4.17
C VAL A 457 4.60 -16.54 -5.68
N VAL A 458 4.25 -15.51 -6.44
CA VAL A 458 4.22 -15.56 -7.91
C VAL A 458 5.65 -15.48 -8.47
N ARG A 459 6.40 -16.58 -8.37
CA ARG A 459 7.84 -16.63 -8.73
C ARG A 459 8.12 -16.29 -10.19
N ALA A 460 7.16 -16.51 -11.09
CA ALA A 460 7.32 -16.23 -12.50
C ALA A 460 7.56 -14.75 -12.82
N VAL A 461 7.10 -13.83 -11.98
CA VAL A 461 7.32 -12.39 -12.15
C VAL A 461 8.63 -11.89 -11.53
N LEU A 462 9.38 -12.77 -10.85
CA LEU A 462 10.63 -12.43 -10.18
C LEU A 462 11.84 -12.63 -11.09
N ARG A 463 12.86 -11.79 -10.97
CA ARG A 463 14.18 -12.03 -11.60
C ARG A 463 14.82 -13.29 -11.04
N SER A 464 15.59 -14.02 -11.85
CA SER A 464 16.13 -15.34 -11.50
C SER A 464 16.96 -15.41 -10.21
N ALA A 465 17.54 -14.30 -9.78
CA ALA A 465 18.28 -14.22 -8.51
C ALA A 465 17.35 -14.21 -7.28
N HIS A 466 16.05 -14.06 -7.45
CA HIS A 466 15.06 -13.89 -6.39
C HIS A 466 13.87 -14.86 -6.54
N SER A 467 13.89 -15.74 -7.53
CA SER A 467 12.83 -16.74 -7.81
C SER A 467 12.88 -17.98 -6.91
#